data_710e4c8fb4b97633c723720f5bbed9ba
#
_entry.id   710e4c8fb4b97633c723720f5bbed9ba
#
_cell.length_a   1.000
_cell.length_b   1.000
_cell.length_c   1.000
_cell.angle_alpha   90.00
_cell.angle_beta   90.00
_cell.angle_gamma   90.00
#
_symmetry.space_group_name_H-M   'P 1'
#
loop_
_entity.id
_entity.type
_entity.pdbx_description
1 polymer ?
#
loop_
_entity_poly.entity_id
_entity_poly.type
_entity_poly.pdbx_seq_one_letter_code
_entity_poly.pdbx_strand_id
1 'polypeptide(L)'
;MSGLYNRDYSILTSSEIEERDRLDQQYHSMKFGLCVPFLKYPKAVRHNMSLFQNNFLDIGDLQEKEKLRKVCEEYQRYLSNCSLSELDIKHFIQDNHYYFIPASVFTLFNFGHHDAFLFKEFPLGTRYVADYLLIGKSSDGYSFVFVEFEHPYRNITLQDGELGEAFRKGINQVKDWKRFLESQFNAVSDELKKNSNTNINLPDEMYTYDSSRMNYVVVAGKRSDFNENTYRIRREYIRDNNIFLLHYDNLYDYSLKLIKQGNY
;
A
#
# COMPACT_ATOMS: atom_id res chain seq x y z
N MET A 1 -10.89 -5.56 11.09
CA MET A 1 -9.44 -5.62 10.79
C MET A 1 -8.66 -4.94 11.89
N SER A 2 -7.51 -5.44 12.25
CA SER A 2 -6.57 -4.70 13.10
C SER A 2 -5.91 -3.61 12.25
N GLY A 3 -5.74 -2.40 12.79
CA GLY A 3 -4.99 -1.33 12.14
C GLY A 3 -3.53 -1.74 11.86
N LEU A 4 -2.78 -0.86 11.20
CA LEU A 4 -1.36 -1.10 10.88
C LEU A 4 -0.47 -1.12 12.12
N TYR A 5 -0.84 -0.35 13.13
CA TYR A 5 -0.02 -0.10 14.31
C TYR A 5 -0.71 -0.61 15.59
N ASN A 6 0.06 -0.76 16.66
CA ASN A 6 -0.43 -1.21 17.97
C ASN A 6 -1.19 -0.14 18.75
N ARG A 7 -1.76 0.84 18.04
CA ARG A 7 -2.52 1.96 18.59
C ARG A 7 -3.78 2.20 17.79
N ASP A 8 -4.88 2.50 18.48
CA ASP A 8 -6.08 3.03 17.85
C ASP A 8 -5.99 4.57 17.74
N TYR A 9 -5.80 5.05 16.53
CA TYR A 9 -5.71 6.47 16.21
C TYR A 9 -7.08 7.17 16.08
N SER A 10 -8.17 6.44 16.21
CA SER A 10 -9.51 7.06 16.34
C SER A 10 -9.67 7.80 17.66
N ILE A 11 -8.82 7.46 18.66
CA ILE A 11 -8.85 8.03 20.01
C ILE A 11 -7.59 8.85 20.25
N LEU A 12 -7.76 10.13 20.57
CA LEU A 12 -6.70 11.02 21.02
C LEU A 12 -6.67 11.11 22.55
N THR A 13 -5.48 11.23 23.11
CA THR A 13 -5.30 11.57 24.54
C THR A 13 -5.64 13.05 24.78
N SER A 14 -5.90 13.43 26.03
CA SER A 14 -6.18 14.84 26.41
C SER A 14 -5.06 15.79 25.95
N SER A 15 -3.79 15.39 26.13
CA SER A 15 -2.65 16.21 25.72
C SER A 15 -2.53 16.37 24.19
N GLU A 16 -2.94 15.36 23.41
CA GLU A 16 -2.97 15.43 21.95
C GLU A 16 -4.11 16.33 21.45
N ILE A 17 -5.24 16.31 22.14
CA ILE A 17 -6.36 17.21 21.88
C ILE A 17 -5.94 18.67 22.17
N GLU A 18 -5.35 18.93 23.33
CA GLU A 18 -4.85 20.25 23.69
C GLU A 18 -3.83 20.77 22.68
N GLU A 19 -2.89 19.94 22.25
CA GLU A 19 -1.88 20.33 21.26
C GLU A 19 -2.51 20.60 19.88
N ARG A 20 -3.47 19.78 19.44
CA ARG A 20 -4.25 20.03 18.23
C ARG A 20 -4.93 21.39 18.30
N ASP A 21 -5.69 21.62 19.38
CA ASP A 21 -6.48 22.84 19.55
C ASP A 21 -5.57 24.09 19.63
N ARG A 22 -4.41 23.98 20.28
CA ARG A 22 -3.38 25.03 20.32
C ARG A 22 -2.87 25.37 18.92
N LEU A 23 -2.55 24.34 18.11
CA LEU A 23 -2.07 24.52 16.75
C LEU A 23 -3.17 25.11 15.85
N ASP A 24 -4.40 24.64 15.98
CA ASP A 24 -5.54 25.17 15.24
C ASP A 24 -5.75 26.66 15.54
N GLN A 25 -5.72 27.08 16.81
CA GLN A 25 -5.82 28.48 17.19
C GLN A 25 -4.67 29.33 16.66
N GLN A 26 -3.43 28.82 16.75
CA GLN A 26 -2.24 29.54 16.28
C GLN A 26 -2.31 29.82 14.78
N TYR A 27 -2.84 28.91 13.99
CA TYR A 27 -2.82 29.01 12.53
C TYR A 27 -4.11 29.60 11.95
N HIS A 28 -5.26 29.48 12.60
CA HIS A 28 -6.49 30.20 12.20
C HIS A 28 -6.38 31.69 12.39
N SER A 29 -5.54 32.16 13.32
CA SER A 29 -5.28 33.59 13.52
C SER A 29 -4.38 34.22 12.44
N MET A 30 -3.69 33.42 11.64
CA MET A 30 -2.91 33.90 10.49
C MET A 30 -3.85 34.17 9.31
N LYS A 31 -4.38 35.38 9.20
CA LYS A 31 -5.09 35.86 8.01
C LYS A 31 -4.15 35.79 6.82
N PHE A 32 -4.36 34.90 5.95
CA PHE A 32 -3.87 34.67 4.58
C PHE A 32 -3.51 33.17 4.40
N GLY A 33 -4.47 32.36 3.91
CA GLY A 33 -4.31 31.24 3.00
C GLY A 33 -3.18 30.22 3.18
N LEU A 34 -2.40 30.27 4.24
CA LEU A 34 -1.36 29.30 4.54
C LEU A 34 -2.00 28.15 5.31
N CYS A 35 -2.23 27.03 4.60
CA CYS A 35 -2.46 25.76 5.28
C CYS A 35 -1.38 25.57 6.33
N VAL A 36 -1.80 25.22 7.56
CA VAL A 36 -0.86 24.70 8.56
C VAL A 36 -0.07 23.60 7.89
N PRO A 37 1.27 23.64 7.91
CA PRO A 37 2.02 22.53 7.39
C PRO A 37 1.56 21.28 8.16
N PHE A 38 0.90 20.36 7.47
CA PHE A 38 0.32 19.14 8.05
C PHE A 38 1.29 18.41 8.98
N LEU A 39 2.58 18.42 8.64
CA LEU A 39 3.66 17.82 9.44
C LEU A 39 3.90 18.50 10.80
N LYS A 40 3.32 19.66 11.08
CA LYS A 40 3.43 20.29 12.41
C LYS A 40 2.54 19.66 13.45
N TYR A 41 1.45 19.03 13.04
CA TYR A 41 0.64 18.26 13.98
C TYR A 41 1.39 17.03 14.47
N PRO A 42 1.19 16.61 15.73
CA PRO A 42 1.67 15.33 16.23
C PRO A 42 1.17 14.17 15.35
N LYS A 43 1.96 13.10 15.23
CA LYS A 43 1.61 11.91 14.41
C LYS A 43 0.19 11.41 14.72
N ALA A 44 -0.17 11.31 16.01
CA ALA A 44 -1.49 10.84 16.40
C ALA A 44 -2.62 11.72 15.87
N VAL A 45 -2.42 13.04 15.86
CA VAL A 45 -3.40 14.00 15.34
C VAL A 45 -3.52 13.86 13.82
N ARG A 46 -2.38 13.73 13.10
CA ARG A 46 -2.40 13.52 11.64
C ARG A 46 -3.18 12.26 11.25
N HIS A 47 -2.94 11.16 11.96
CA HIS A 47 -3.71 9.93 11.77
C HIS A 47 -5.19 10.14 12.09
N ASN A 48 -5.51 10.77 13.22
CA ASN A 48 -6.89 11.02 13.63
C ASN A 48 -7.67 11.88 12.63
N MET A 49 -7.01 12.81 11.96
CA MET A 49 -7.61 13.68 10.94
C MET A 49 -7.76 12.99 9.58
N SER A 50 -7.18 11.81 9.37
CA SER A 50 -7.22 11.10 8.09
C SER A 50 -8.52 10.33 7.87
N LEU A 51 -8.80 9.98 6.60
CA LEU A 51 -9.99 9.22 6.20
C LEU A 51 -10.02 7.81 6.80
N PHE A 52 -8.84 7.16 6.92
CA PHE A 52 -8.69 5.83 7.53
C PHE A 52 -7.61 5.90 8.61
N GLN A 53 -8.03 6.29 9.81
CA GLN A 53 -7.16 6.67 10.93
C GLN A 53 -6.11 5.60 11.29
N ASN A 54 -6.50 4.33 11.26
CA ASN A 54 -5.65 3.19 11.62
C ASN A 54 -4.89 2.58 10.41
N ASN A 55 -5.13 3.11 9.22
CA ASN A 55 -4.55 2.62 7.96
C ASN A 55 -3.78 3.70 7.19
N PHE A 56 -3.61 4.88 7.79
CA PHE A 56 -2.92 6.02 7.20
C PHE A 56 -1.40 5.78 7.13
N LEU A 57 -0.83 6.07 5.96
CA LEU A 57 0.61 6.09 5.72
C LEU A 57 1.11 7.52 5.92
N ASP A 58 1.68 7.78 7.07
CA ASP A 58 2.14 9.12 7.44
C ASP A 58 3.44 9.47 6.72
N ILE A 59 3.43 10.52 5.91
CA ILE A 59 4.63 11.03 5.24
C ILE A 59 5.72 11.46 6.23
N GLY A 60 5.35 11.78 7.49
CA GLY A 60 6.28 12.05 8.57
C GLY A 60 7.22 10.88 8.85
N ASP A 61 6.74 9.64 8.68
CA ASP A 61 7.56 8.45 8.88
C ASP A 61 8.68 8.34 7.82
N LEU A 62 8.51 8.93 6.63
CA LEU A 62 9.52 8.94 5.58
C LEU A 62 10.65 9.95 5.81
N GLN A 63 10.55 10.82 6.83
CA GLN A 63 11.60 11.79 7.16
C GLN A 63 12.81 11.13 7.84
N GLU A 64 12.65 9.96 8.47
CA GLU A 64 13.73 9.20 9.11
C GLU A 64 14.59 8.41 8.10
N LYS A 65 15.08 9.09 7.05
CA LYS A 65 15.68 8.47 5.86
C LYS A 65 16.79 7.48 6.16
N GLU A 66 17.69 7.80 7.12
CA GLU A 66 18.82 6.91 7.45
C GLU A 66 18.35 5.63 8.16
N LYS A 67 17.33 5.74 9.02
CA LYS A 67 16.73 4.58 9.66
C LYS A 67 16.05 3.68 8.62
N LEU A 68 15.28 4.26 7.72
CA LEU A 68 14.59 3.52 6.68
C LEU A 68 15.56 2.85 5.69
N ARG A 69 16.69 3.47 5.37
CA ARG A 69 17.75 2.84 4.55
C ARG A 69 18.31 1.60 5.21
N LYS A 70 18.59 1.65 6.54
CA LYS A 70 19.03 0.47 7.29
C LYS A 70 18.00 -0.65 7.25
N VAL A 71 16.70 -0.31 7.33
CA VAL A 71 15.63 -1.30 7.16
C VAL A 71 15.63 -1.90 5.75
N CYS A 72 15.86 -1.10 4.70
CA CYS A 72 16.01 -1.63 3.35
C CYS A 72 17.18 -2.62 3.23
N GLU A 73 18.33 -2.30 3.84
CA GLU A 73 19.50 -3.21 3.88
C GLU A 73 19.18 -4.49 4.66
N GLU A 74 18.45 -4.39 5.76
CA GLU A 74 17.96 -5.52 6.53
C GLU A 74 17.03 -6.39 5.70
N TYR A 75 16.05 -5.80 5.02
CA TYR A 75 15.14 -6.49 4.10
C TYR A 75 15.92 -7.21 2.99
N GLN A 76 16.90 -6.56 2.37
CA GLN A 76 17.73 -7.19 1.34
C GLN A 76 18.51 -8.39 1.86
N ARG A 77 19.10 -8.27 3.06
CA ARG A 77 19.77 -9.40 3.73
C ARG A 77 18.80 -10.52 4.07
N TYR A 78 17.61 -10.17 4.55
CA TYR A 78 16.55 -11.13 4.82
C TYR A 78 16.18 -11.92 3.57
N LEU A 79 15.99 -11.24 2.45
CA LEU A 79 15.77 -11.87 1.14
C LEU A 79 16.95 -12.71 0.61
N SER A 80 18.10 -12.70 1.22
CA SER A 80 19.21 -13.60 0.81
C SER A 80 19.06 -15.01 1.35
N ASN A 81 18.15 -15.24 2.29
CA ASN A 81 17.82 -16.56 2.82
C ASN A 81 16.78 -17.26 1.94
N CYS A 82 17.22 -18.14 1.07
CA CYS A 82 16.36 -18.86 0.13
C CYS A 82 15.39 -19.89 0.75
N SER A 83 15.40 -20.06 2.07
CA SER A 83 14.45 -20.94 2.77
C SER A 83 13.15 -20.25 3.19
N LEU A 84 13.07 -18.93 3.02
CA LEU A 84 11.89 -18.15 3.40
C LEU A 84 10.69 -18.44 2.51
N SER A 85 9.53 -18.50 3.12
CA SER A 85 8.24 -18.51 2.45
C SER A 85 7.71 -17.08 2.25
N GLU A 86 6.64 -16.96 1.50
CA GLU A 86 5.85 -15.74 1.39
C GLU A 86 5.38 -15.22 2.76
N LEU A 87 4.93 -16.15 3.63
CA LEU A 87 4.45 -15.81 4.97
C LEU A 87 5.56 -15.22 5.86
N ASP A 88 6.79 -15.72 5.74
CA ASP A 88 7.93 -15.17 6.49
C ASP A 88 8.20 -13.71 6.11
N ILE A 89 8.08 -13.38 4.83
CA ILE A 89 8.24 -11.99 4.36
C ILE A 89 7.10 -11.09 4.87
N LYS A 90 5.85 -11.61 4.85
CA LYS A 90 4.71 -10.87 5.42
C LYS A 90 4.90 -10.63 6.92
N HIS A 91 5.33 -11.62 7.68
CA HIS A 91 5.63 -11.47 9.10
C HIS A 91 6.77 -10.46 9.35
N PHE A 92 7.87 -10.54 8.58
CA PHE A 92 8.95 -9.55 8.68
C PHE A 92 8.45 -8.12 8.53
N ILE A 93 7.54 -7.88 7.59
CA ILE A 93 6.94 -6.57 7.37
C ILE A 93 5.98 -6.18 8.51
N GLN A 94 5.08 -7.09 8.89
CA GLN A 94 3.99 -6.81 9.83
C GLN A 94 4.47 -6.67 11.27
N ASP A 95 5.35 -7.56 11.74
CA ASP A 95 5.83 -7.58 13.11
C ASP A 95 6.71 -6.34 13.43
N ASN A 96 7.40 -5.81 12.42
CA ASN A 96 8.25 -4.63 12.54
C ASN A 96 7.57 -3.33 12.09
N HIS A 97 6.31 -3.38 11.62
CA HIS A 97 5.58 -2.25 11.05
C HIS A 97 6.32 -1.58 9.86
N TYR A 98 7.03 -2.37 9.04
CA TYR A 98 7.77 -1.88 7.87
C TYR A 98 6.85 -1.68 6.65
N TYR A 99 5.69 -1.06 6.88
CA TYR A 99 4.65 -0.90 5.85
C TYR A 99 5.05 -0.03 4.67
N PHE A 100 6.12 0.77 4.80
CA PHE A 100 6.68 1.51 3.67
C PHE A 100 7.24 0.57 2.57
N ILE A 101 7.57 -0.70 2.90
CA ILE A 101 8.04 -1.69 1.93
C ILE A 101 6.91 -2.06 0.94
N PRO A 102 5.75 -2.61 1.33
CA PRO A 102 4.65 -2.81 0.40
C PRO A 102 4.11 -1.49 -0.15
N ALA A 103 4.09 -0.40 0.63
CA ALA A 103 3.68 0.92 0.15
C ALA A 103 4.62 1.50 -0.91
N SER A 104 5.85 1.00 -1.03
CA SER A 104 6.79 1.43 -2.09
C SER A 104 6.24 1.19 -3.51
N VAL A 105 5.27 0.31 -3.65
CA VAL A 105 4.51 0.07 -4.88
C VAL A 105 3.85 1.35 -5.40
N PHE A 106 3.52 2.32 -4.53
CA PHE A 106 3.01 3.63 -4.96
C PHE A 106 3.94 4.34 -5.94
N THR A 107 5.24 4.07 -5.91
CA THR A 107 6.20 4.66 -6.86
C THR A 107 6.00 4.24 -8.31
N LEU A 108 5.13 3.27 -8.58
CA LEU A 108 4.69 2.87 -9.93
C LEU A 108 3.57 3.75 -10.47
N PHE A 109 2.88 4.47 -9.59
CA PHE A 109 1.70 5.25 -9.90
C PHE A 109 1.96 6.73 -9.65
N ASN A 110 1.15 7.57 -10.25
CA ASN A 110 1.28 9.02 -10.10
C ASN A 110 0.21 9.56 -9.16
N PHE A 111 0.27 9.19 -7.89
CA PHE A 111 -0.69 9.67 -6.88
C PHE A 111 -0.33 11.03 -6.28
N GLY A 112 0.90 11.51 -6.49
CA GLY A 112 1.36 12.79 -5.95
C GLY A 112 1.62 12.73 -4.44
N HIS A 113 1.34 13.85 -3.73
CA HIS A 113 1.62 14.04 -2.30
C HIS A 113 0.34 14.13 -1.46
N HIS A 114 -0.71 13.46 -1.91
CA HIS A 114 -1.99 13.42 -1.22
C HIS A 114 -2.06 12.25 -0.23
N ASP A 115 -3.27 11.96 0.25
CA ASP A 115 -3.50 10.87 1.19
C ASP A 115 -3.07 9.51 0.62
N ALA A 116 -2.45 8.71 1.46
CA ALA A 116 -2.07 7.34 1.16
C ALA A 116 -2.48 6.41 2.31
N PHE A 117 -3.08 5.28 1.99
CA PHE A 117 -3.56 4.30 2.95
C PHE A 117 -3.10 2.90 2.58
N LEU A 118 -2.90 2.06 3.59
CA LEU A 118 -2.59 0.66 3.43
C LEU A 118 -3.47 -0.19 4.35
N PHE A 119 -4.05 -1.23 3.79
CA PHE A 119 -4.76 -2.27 4.54
C PHE A 119 -4.02 -3.58 4.33
N LYS A 120 -3.72 -4.28 5.41
CA LYS A 120 -3.17 -5.64 5.37
C LYS A 120 -4.30 -6.66 5.42
N GLU A 121 -4.14 -7.77 4.68
CA GLU A 121 -5.11 -8.86 4.66
C GLU A 121 -6.54 -8.36 4.41
N PHE A 122 -6.68 -7.55 3.34
CA PHE A 122 -7.96 -6.89 3.03
C PHE A 122 -8.99 -7.88 2.48
N PRO A 123 -10.13 -8.08 3.15
CA PRO A 123 -11.14 -9.02 2.68
C PRO A 123 -11.90 -8.48 1.46
N LEU A 124 -12.02 -9.31 0.45
CA LEU A 124 -12.88 -9.12 -0.69
C LEU A 124 -14.12 -9.99 -0.47
N GLY A 125 -15.10 -9.46 0.27
CA GLY A 125 -16.25 -10.18 0.77
C GLY A 125 -15.83 -11.31 1.73
N THR A 126 -16.48 -12.46 1.59
CA THR A 126 -16.20 -13.66 2.41
C THR A 126 -15.30 -14.68 1.68
N ARG A 127 -14.93 -14.41 0.42
CA ARG A 127 -14.35 -15.41 -0.47
C ARG A 127 -12.86 -15.24 -0.69
N TYR A 128 -12.39 -14.00 -0.76
CA TYR A 128 -10.99 -13.69 -1.07
C TYR A 128 -10.41 -12.71 -0.06
N VAL A 129 -9.08 -12.71 0.03
CA VAL A 129 -8.33 -11.76 0.83
C VAL A 129 -7.15 -11.29 -0.01
N ALA A 130 -6.97 -9.98 -0.16
CA ALA A 130 -5.76 -9.42 -0.74
C ALA A 130 -4.70 -9.24 0.36
N ASP A 131 -3.45 -9.59 0.10
CA ASP A 131 -2.38 -9.40 1.08
C ASP A 131 -2.26 -7.95 1.53
N TYR A 132 -2.32 -7.04 0.55
CA TYR A 132 -2.44 -5.61 0.82
C TYR A 132 -3.41 -4.95 -0.15
N LEU A 133 -4.17 -3.98 0.36
CA LEU A 133 -4.85 -2.97 -0.43
C LEU A 133 -4.19 -1.62 -0.14
N LEU A 134 -3.68 -0.97 -1.18
CA LEU A 134 -3.19 0.39 -1.14
C LEU A 134 -4.25 1.31 -1.76
N ILE A 135 -4.51 2.45 -1.12
CA ILE A 135 -5.40 3.48 -1.66
C ILE A 135 -4.62 4.77 -1.70
N GLY A 136 -4.45 5.33 -2.89
CA GLY A 136 -3.75 6.58 -3.11
C GLY A 136 -4.65 7.61 -3.75
N LYS A 137 -4.39 8.90 -3.48
CA LYS A 137 -5.14 10.02 -4.03
C LYS A 137 -4.28 10.82 -5.00
N SER A 138 -4.87 11.17 -6.14
CA SER A 138 -4.33 12.15 -7.09
C SER A 138 -5.31 13.29 -7.27
N SER A 139 -5.02 14.21 -8.21
CA SER A 139 -5.97 15.25 -8.61
C SER A 139 -7.26 14.66 -9.22
N ASP A 140 -7.20 13.44 -9.74
CA ASP A 140 -8.34 12.74 -10.33
C ASP A 140 -9.16 11.93 -9.30
N GLY A 141 -8.85 12.03 -8.01
CA GLY A 141 -9.50 11.29 -6.94
C GLY A 141 -8.71 10.08 -6.47
N TYR A 142 -9.40 9.14 -5.82
CA TYR A 142 -8.80 7.94 -5.24
C TYR A 142 -8.70 6.79 -6.24
N SER A 143 -7.61 6.03 -6.14
CA SER A 143 -7.39 4.79 -6.88
C SER A 143 -6.91 3.68 -5.94
N PHE A 144 -7.15 2.45 -6.35
CA PHE A 144 -6.92 1.24 -5.55
C PHE A 144 -5.82 0.39 -6.18
N VAL A 145 -4.94 -0.15 -5.36
CA VAL A 145 -3.91 -1.08 -5.79
C VAL A 145 -3.99 -2.33 -4.92
N PHE A 146 -4.49 -3.41 -5.49
CA PHE A 146 -4.57 -4.71 -4.83
C PHE A 146 -3.26 -5.45 -5.06
N VAL A 147 -2.62 -5.89 -3.98
CA VAL A 147 -1.31 -6.52 -4.01
C VAL A 147 -1.41 -7.95 -3.49
N GLU A 148 -0.85 -8.88 -4.26
CA GLU A 148 -0.69 -10.28 -3.92
C GLU A 148 0.78 -10.63 -3.85
N PHE A 149 1.19 -11.25 -2.77
CA PHE A 149 2.50 -11.84 -2.61
C PHE A 149 2.44 -13.32 -2.92
N GLU A 150 3.44 -13.82 -3.63
CA GLU A 150 3.61 -15.23 -3.95
C GLU A 150 5.03 -15.67 -3.60
N HIS A 151 5.32 -16.95 -3.71
CA HIS A 151 6.56 -17.53 -3.24
C HIS A 151 7.82 -16.81 -3.80
N PRO A 152 8.77 -16.39 -2.94
CA PRO A 152 9.92 -15.57 -3.37
C PRO A 152 11.01 -16.34 -4.12
N TYR A 153 11.07 -17.68 -4.02
CA TYR A 153 12.18 -18.49 -4.57
C TYR A 153 11.73 -19.61 -5.51
N ARG A 154 10.48 -19.57 -5.98
CA ARG A 154 10.03 -20.49 -7.04
C ARG A 154 10.33 -19.89 -8.40
N ASN A 155 10.61 -20.76 -9.36
CA ASN A 155 10.81 -20.35 -10.74
C ASN A 155 9.62 -19.56 -11.25
N ILE A 156 9.88 -18.34 -11.70
CA ILE A 156 8.86 -17.42 -12.24
C ILE A 156 8.83 -17.45 -13.76
N THR A 157 9.84 -18.06 -14.39
CA THR A 157 9.89 -18.33 -15.83
C THR A 157 10.30 -19.78 -16.05
N LEU A 158 9.58 -20.48 -16.90
CA LEU A 158 9.86 -21.85 -17.29
C LEU A 158 10.86 -21.88 -18.46
N GLN A 159 11.43 -23.08 -18.75
CA GLN A 159 12.41 -23.25 -19.84
C GLN A 159 11.82 -22.94 -21.23
N ASP A 160 10.52 -23.18 -21.43
CA ASP A 160 9.77 -22.83 -22.64
C ASP A 160 9.46 -21.31 -22.76
N GLY A 161 9.83 -20.52 -21.76
CA GLY A 161 9.60 -19.09 -21.71
C GLY A 161 8.25 -18.67 -21.14
N GLU A 162 7.40 -19.62 -20.73
CA GLU A 162 6.13 -19.33 -20.07
C GLU A 162 6.34 -18.92 -18.60
N LEU A 163 5.32 -18.30 -18.00
CA LEU A 163 5.34 -17.94 -16.58
C LEU A 163 5.31 -19.20 -15.69
N GLY A 164 6.15 -19.21 -14.68
CA GLY A 164 6.18 -20.23 -13.64
C GLY A 164 4.94 -20.23 -12.73
N GLU A 165 4.85 -21.26 -11.87
CA GLU A 165 3.69 -21.51 -11.02
C GLU A 165 3.33 -20.32 -10.13
N ALA A 166 4.33 -19.67 -9.51
CA ALA A 166 4.10 -18.56 -8.60
C ALA A 166 3.35 -17.40 -9.27
N PHE A 167 3.84 -16.93 -10.43
CA PHE A 167 3.11 -15.88 -11.16
C PHE A 167 1.75 -16.33 -11.68
N ARG A 168 1.64 -17.56 -12.20
CA ARG A 168 0.35 -18.07 -12.69
C ARG A 168 -0.69 -18.12 -11.58
N LYS A 169 -0.29 -18.56 -10.37
CA LYS A 169 -1.18 -18.61 -9.20
C LYS A 169 -1.66 -17.19 -8.83
N GLY A 170 -0.74 -16.24 -8.61
CA GLY A 170 -1.10 -14.86 -8.25
C GLY A 170 -1.93 -14.16 -9.33
N ILE A 171 -1.60 -14.34 -10.62
CA ILE A 171 -2.39 -13.81 -11.73
C ILE A 171 -3.82 -14.37 -11.74
N ASN A 172 -3.99 -15.68 -11.53
CA ASN A 172 -5.31 -16.28 -11.49
C ASN A 172 -6.14 -15.75 -10.30
N GLN A 173 -5.52 -15.59 -9.14
CA GLN A 173 -6.15 -15.00 -7.96
C GLN A 173 -6.60 -13.57 -8.24
N VAL A 174 -5.73 -12.73 -8.81
CA VAL A 174 -6.07 -11.37 -9.22
C VAL A 174 -7.20 -11.33 -10.26
N LYS A 175 -7.23 -12.25 -11.23
CA LYS A 175 -8.34 -12.36 -12.20
C LYS A 175 -9.67 -12.71 -11.52
N ASP A 176 -9.62 -13.55 -10.47
CA ASP A 176 -10.79 -13.85 -9.67
C ASP A 176 -11.28 -12.62 -8.89
N TRP A 177 -10.33 -11.84 -8.31
CA TRP A 177 -10.66 -10.57 -7.65
C TRP A 177 -11.31 -9.57 -8.62
N LYS A 178 -10.79 -9.42 -9.83
CA LYS A 178 -11.38 -8.52 -10.84
C LYS A 178 -12.85 -8.86 -11.08
N ARG A 179 -13.16 -10.13 -11.34
CA ARG A 179 -14.55 -10.60 -11.54
C ARG A 179 -15.42 -10.36 -10.31
N PHE A 180 -14.86 -10.57 -9.12
CA PHE A 180 -15.56 -10.31 -7.87
C PHE A 180 -15.87 -8.80 -7.70
N LEU A 181 -14.87 -7.94 -7.90
CA LEU A 181 -15.00 -6.49 -7.77
C LEU A 181 -16.04 -5.92 -8.77
N GLU A 182 -16.04 -6.39 -10.01
CA GLU A 182 -17.01 -6.00 -11.03
C GLU A 182 -18.46 -6.30 -10.62
N SER A 183 -18.68 -7.38 -9.89
CA SER A 183 -20.02 -7.83 -9.54
C SER A 183 -20.46 -7.49 -8.11
N GLN A 184 -19.51 -7.30 -7.18
CA GLN A 184 -19.78 -7.21 -5.74
C GLN A 184 -18.95 -6.14 -5.04
N PHE A 185 -18.71 -5.00 -5.68
CA PHE A 185 -17.91 -3.92 -5.08
C PHE A 185 -18.49 -3.39 -3.76
N ASN A 186 -19.81 -3.55 -3.56
CA ASN A 186 -20.49 -3.19 -2.31
C ASN A 186 -19.82 -3.83 -1.08
N ALA A 187 -19.33 -5.08 -1.19
CA ALA A 187 -18.65 -5.74 -0.09
C ALA A 187 -17.32 -5.05 0.28
N VAL A 188 -16.62 -4.48 -0.70
CA VAL A 188 -15.43 -3.65 -0.48
C VAL A 188 -15.81 -2.32 0.15
N SER A 189 -16.85 -1.67 -0.36
CA SER A 189 -17.38 -0.42 0.19
C SER A 189 -17.78 -0.56 1.65
N ASP A 190 -18.48 -1.63 2.00
CA ASP A 190 -18.89 -1.92 3.38
C ASP A 190 -17.68 -2.11 4.29
N GLU A 191 -16.62 -2.76 3.79
CA GLU A 191 -15.40 -2.96 4.57
C GLU A 191 -14.62 -1.66 4.73
N LEU A 192 -14.54 -0.83 3.71
CA LEU A 192 -13.93 0.50 3.80
C LEU A 192 -14.70 1.38 4.79
N LYS A 193 -16.04 1.35 4.74
CA LYS A 193 -16.89 2.11 5.66
C LYS A 193 -16.69 1.73 7.13
N LYS A 194 -16.51 0.45 7.43
CA LYS A 194 -16.22 -0.02 8.80
C LYS A 194 -14.90 0.53 9.36
N ASN A 195 -13.94 0.80 8.50
CA ASN A 195 -12.61 1.26 8.87
C ASN A 195 -12.43 2.78 8.72
N SER A 196 -13.44 3.48 8.22
CA SER A 196 -13.36 4.92 7.96
C SER A 196 -13.58 5.76 9.21
N ASN A 197 -13.04 6.97 9.18
CA ASN A 197 -13.30 8.01 10.16
C ASN A 197 -14.77 8.43 10.08
N THR A 198 -15.52 8.22 11.16
CA THR A 198 -16.97 8.51 11.22
C THR A 198 -17.30 10.01 11.09
N ASN A 199 -16.31 10.88 11.26
CA ASN A 199 -16.46 12.34 11.12
C ASN A 199 -16.22 12.83 9.67
N ILE A 200 -15.84 11.94 8.76
CA ILE A 200 -15.51 12.26 7.35
C ILE A 200 -16.39 11.42 6.44
N ASN A 201 -17.05 12.06 5.50
CA ASN A 201 -17.79 11.32 4.47
C ASN A 201 -16.82 10.60 3.54
N LEU A 202 -17.08 9.33 3.27
CA LEU A 202 -16.33 8.59 2.27
C LEU A 202 -16.57 9.22 0.88
N PRO A 203 -15.51 9.39 0.08
CA PRO A 203 -15.62 9.82 -1.32
C PRO A 203 -16.41 8.83 -2.18
N ASP A 204 -16.99 9.30 -3.26
CA ASP A 204 -17.84 8.51 -4.16
C ASP A 204 -17.10 7.33 -4.78
N GLU A 205 -15.78 7.45 -5.00
CA GLU A 205 -14.92 6.38 -5.50
C GLU A 205 -14.88 5.16 -4.57
N MET A 206 -15.21 5.32 -3.28
CA MET A 206 -15.28 4.23 -2.32
C MET A 206 -16.59 3.41 -2.41
N TYR A 207 -17.57 3.90 -3.15
CA TYR A 207 -18.89 3.27 -3.29
C TYR A 207 -19.12 2.64 -4.66
N THR A 208 -18.40 3.07 -5.68
CA THR A 208 -18.68 2.69 -7.06
C THR A 208 -17.46 2.02 -7.69
N TYR A 209 -17.67 0.85 -8.29
CA TYR A 209 -16.62 0.20 -9.07
C TYR A 209 -16.32 0.99 -10.34
N ASP A 210 -15.07 1.35 -10.49
CA ASP A 210 -14.52 1.95 -11.72
C ASP A 210 -13.23 1.20 -12.09
N SER A 211 -13.26 0.44 -13.17
CA SER A 211 -12.12 -0.37 -13.61
C SER A 211 -10.86 0.46 -13.90
N SER A 212 -11.01 1.73 -14.26
CA SER A 212 -9.88 2.63 -14.53
C SER A 212 -9.11 3.03 -13.26
N ARG A 213 -9.74 2.89 -12.09
CA ARG A 213 -9.16 3.16 -10.77
C ARG A 213 -8.58 1.92 -10.08
N MET A 214 -8.77 0.72 -10.68
CA MET A 214 -8.37 -0.55 -10.09
C MET A 214 -7.05 -1.01 -10.70
N ASN A 215 -6.02 -1.13 -9.88
CA ASN A 215 -4.71 -1.60 -10.27
C ASN A 215 -4.39 -2.88 -9.49
N TYR A 216 -3.57 -3.74 -10.07
CA TYR A 216 -3.25 -5.04 -9.49
C TYR A 216 -1.75 -5.29 -9.57
N VAL A 217 -1.19 -5.84 -8.51
CA VAL A 217 0.23 -6.15 -8.40
C VAL A 217 0.39 -7.57 -7.91
N VAL A 218 1.20 -8.35 -8.58
CA VAL A 218 1.64 -9.69 -8.13
C VAL A 218 3.14 -9.62 -7.90
N VAL A 219 3.59 -9.95 -6.70
CA VAL A 219 5.00 -9.98 -6.32
C VAL A 219 5.43 -11.43 -6.15
N ALA A 220 6.36 -11.92 -6.97
CA ALA A 220 6.84 -13.30 -6.92
C ALA A 220 8.29 -13.42 -7.39
N GLY A 221 9.05 -14.35 -6.82
CA GLY A 221 10.40 -14.66 -7.25
C GLY A 221 11.41 -13.55 -7.03
N LYS A 222 12.58 -13.75 -7.63
CA LYS A 222 13.75 -12.87 -7.54
C LYS A 222 14.11 -12.27 -8.89
N ARG A 223 14.86 -11.17 -8.88
CA ARG A 223 15.39 -10.53 -10.11
C ARG A 223 16.19 -11.50 -10.96
N SER A 224 16.97 -12.38 -10.32
CA SER A 224 17.79 -13.39 -11.01
C SER A 224 16.98 -14.32 -11.90
N ASP A 225 15.70 -14.48 -11.62
CA ASP A 225 14.82 -15.42 -12.32
C ASP A 225 14.09 -14.76 -13.50
N PHE A 226 14.22 -13.44 -13.66
CA PHE A 226 13.66 -12.69 -14.78
C PHE A 226 14.59 -12.77 -15.99
N ASN A 227 14.06 -13.15 -17.13
CA ASN A 227 14.71 -13.11 -18.41
C ASN A 227 13.98 -12.19 -19.39
N GLU A 228 14.43 -12.08 -20.62
CA GLU A 228 13.84 -11.19 -21.62
C GLU A 228 12.36 -11.52 -21.90
N ASN A 229 11.99 -12.80 -21.95
CA ASN A 229 10.60 -13.22 -22.12
C ASN A 229 9.74 -12.80 -20.94
N THR A 230 10.22 -12.96 -19.70
CA THR A 230 9.49 -12.52 -18.50
C THR A 230 9.22 -11.01 -18.55
N TYR A 231 10.21 -10.22 -18.93
CA TYR A 231 10.03 -8.77 -19.09
C TYR A 231 9.05 -8.41 -20.22
N ARG A 232 9.02 -9.19 -21.31
CA ARG A 232 8.03 -9.02 -22.38
C ARG A 232 6.63 -9.31 -21.87
N ILE A 233 6.41 -10.46 -21.23
CA ILE A 233 5.12 -10.85 -20.66
C ILE A 233 4.65 -9.83 -19.63
N ARG A 234 5.55 -9.35 -18.76
CA ARG A 234 5.25 -8.27 -17.80
C ARG A 234 4.67 -7.04 -18.50
N ARG A 235 5.28 -6.57 -19.60
CA ARG A 235 4.77 -5.42 -20.35
C ARG A 235 3.39 -5.67 -20.95
N GLU A 236 3.13 -6.89 -21.43
CA GLU A 236 1.84 -7.31 -21.96
C GLU A 236 0.76 -7.31 -20.86
N TYR A 237 1.06 -7.88 -19.67
CA TYR A 237 0.11 -7.88 -18.55
C TYR A 237 -0.24 -6.47 -18.04
N ILE A 238 0.73 -5.56 -18.01
CA ILE A 238 0.47 -4.16 -17.65
C ILE A 238 -0.46 -3.53 -18.69
N ARG A 239 -0.14 -3.63 -19.97
CA ARG A 239 -0.89 -3.01 -21.06
C ARG A 239 -2.32 -3.54 -21.19
N ASP A 240 -2.48 -4.86 -21.15
CA ASP A 240 -3.72 -5.52 -21.53
C ASP A 240 -4.64 -5.82 -20.32
N ASN A 241 -4.07 -5.90 -19.12
CA ASN A 241 -4.80 -6.35 -17.94
C ASN A 241 -4.69 -5.41 -16.73
N ASN A 242 -3.86 -4.39 -16.80
CA ASN A 242 -3.49 -3.53 -15.66
C ASN A 242 -2.97 -4.35 -14.45
N ILE A 243 -2.19 -5.41 -14.74
CA ILE A 243 -1.55 -6.27 -13.74
C ILE A 243 -0.05 -6.06 -13.81
N PHE A 244 0.54 -5.61 -12.72
CA PHE A 244 1.98 -5.39 -12.57
C PHE A 244 2.63 -6.64 -11.98
N LEU A 245 3.53 -7.28 -12.73
CA LEU A 245 4.30 -8.42 -12.25
C LEU A 245 5.64 -7.92 -11.72
N LEU A 246 5.89 -8.11 -10.43
CA LEU A 246 7.10 -7.67 -9.74
C LEU A 246 7.85 -8.84 -9.14
N HIS A 247 9.15 -8.71 -8.97
CA HIS A 247 9.94 -9.57 -8.08
C HIS A 247 10.21 -8.85 -6.74
N TYR A 248 10.53 -9.62 -5.69
CA TYR A 248 10.74 -9.05 -4.35
C TYR A 248 11.85 -8.00 -4.28
N ASP A 249 12.89 -8.09 -5.13
CA ASP A 249 13.92 -7.04 -5.21
C ASP A 249 13.38 -5.70 -5.74
N ASN A 250 12.23 -5.68 -6.44
CA ASN A 250 11.59 -4.41 -6.81
C ASN A 250 11.11 -3.65 -5.59
N LEU A 251 10.62 -4.35 -4.54
CA LEU A 251 10.19 -3.67 -3.32
C LEU A 251 11.36 -2.97 -2.62
N TYR A 252 12.56 -3.56 -2.67
CA TYR A 252 13.78 -2.91 -2.19
C TYR A 252 14.09 -1.63 -2.99
N ASP A 253 14.15 -1.73 -4.32
CA ASP A 253 14.45 -0.60 -5.19
C ASP A 253 13.43 0.54 -5.03
N TYR A 254 12.14 0.18 -4.98
CA TYR A 254 11.05 1.14 -4.82
C TYR A 254 11.03 1.76 -3.42
N SER A 255 11.40 1.02 -2.38
CA SER A 255 11.56 1.56 -1.04
C SER A 255 12.65 2.62 -0.99
N LEU A 256 13.80 2.39 -1.62
CA LEU A 256 14.86 3.40 -1.73
C LEU A 256 14.41 4.63 -2.53
N LYS A 257 13.63 4.44 -3.60
CA LYS A 257 13.03 5.52 -4.38
C LYS A 257 12.06 6.34 -3.54
N LEU A 258 11.16 5.67 -2.81
CA LEU A 258 10.18 6.27 -1.91
C LEU A 258 10.86 7.13 -0.83
N ILE A 259 11.90 6.59 -0.17
CA ILE A 259 12.69 7.32 0.85
C ILE A 259 13.35 8.58 0.24
N LYS A 260 13.84 8.49 -1.01
CA LYS A 260 14.44 9.62 -1.71
C LYS A 260 13.39 10.69 -1.98
N GLN A 261 12.23 10.32 -2.47
CA GLN A 261 11.10 11.22 -2.77
C GLN A 261 10.53 11.86 -1.49
N GLY A 262 10.41 11.10 -0.40
CA GLY A 262 9.87 11.57 0.87
C GLY A 262 8.35 11.74 0.89
N ASN A 263 7.65 11.11 -0.06
CA ASN A 263 6.18 11.03 -0.15
C ASN A 263 5.76 9.70 -0.76
N TYR A 264 4.54 9.28 -0.47
CA TYR A 264 3.93 8.06 -1.02
C TYR A 264 3.37 8.30 -2.42
#